data_63dbd15fd8a7e7903cf273d8ccc3c744
#
_entry.id   63dbd15fd8a7e7903cf273d8ccc3c744
#
_cell.length_a   1.000
_cell.length_b   1.000
_cell.length_c   1.000
_cell.angle_alpha   90.00
_cell.angle_beta   90.00
_cell.angle_gamma   90.00
#
_symmetry.space_group_name_H-M   'P 1'
#
loop_
_entity.id
_entity.type
_entity.pdbx_description
1 polymer ?
#
loop_
_entity_poly.entity_id
_entity_poly.type
_entity_poly.pdbx_seq_one_letter_code
_entity_poly.pdbx_strand_id
1 'polypeptide(L)'
;MRSRILAFVAAIAVSFAFVLGAVAADYPTRPVTIVVAFPPGGPSDVLARIVGRKLEQILGQPFIVENRPGAGGNIAAEQVARAAPDGYTLLNGNNSILATNAALYKKINFDPEKDFIPLSLIGTQGSILVVNPKVPVNSLAELITLAKANPGKLNFASSGYGAAAHLAGELFKTEAKIDIVHVAYKGAAPALQELIGGQTQMMFATAASVVGHIKGGLVRPLAVTTLTRIAAFPDIPTMDELGLKGFDATTWHGFVVPAGTPKEIVDTLSRAIVTALKDPAVRKSLGDLGVDIVGNSPAEFAAYIKAEIPKWTAVVKASGAHVD
;
A
#
# COMPACT_ATOMS: atom_id res chain seq x y z
N MET A 1 -1.49 69.24 23.59
CA MET A 1 -1.77 67.89 24.09
C MET A 1 -2.34 66.94 23.02
N ARG A 2 -3.24 67.35 22.17
CA ARG A 2 -3.86 66.47 21.11
C ARG A 2 -2.87 65.93 20.07
N SER A 3 -1.82 66.65 19.70
CA SER A 3 -0.82 66.21 18.69
C SER A 3 0.13 65.10 19.23
N ARG A 4 0.40 65.03 20.51
CA ARG A 4 1.25 64.00 21.12
C ARG A 4 0.54 62.63 21.33
N ILE A 5 -0.80 62.67 21.49
CA ILE A 5 -1.63 61.46 21.61
C ILE A 5 -1.77 60.77 20.23
N LEU A 6 -1.91 61.53 19.13
CA LEU A 6 -1.98 61.00 17.77
C LEU A 6 -0.65 60.28 17.36
N ALA A 7 0.49 60.84 17.77
CA ALA A 7 1.78 60.24 17.46
C ALA A 7 2.00 58.92 18.23
N PHE A 8 1.47 58.80 19.42
CA PHE A 8 1.59 57.55 20.25
C PHE A 8 0.68 56.44 19.74
N VAL A 9 -0.50 56.74 19.25
CA VAL A 9 -1.41 55.76 18.66
C VAL A 9 -0.91 55.25 17.31
N ALA A 10 -0.30 56.13 16.49
CA ALA A 10 0.33 55.74 15.23
C ALA A 10 1.56 54.81 15.42
N ALA A 11 2.35 55.04 16.49
CA ALA A 11 3.49 54.19 16.79
C ALA A 11 3.10 52.77 17.24
N ILE A 12 1.97 52.64 17.99
CA ILE A 12 1.46 51.31 18.41
C ILE A 12 0.83 50.55 17.23
N ALA A 13 0.17 51.25 16.30
CA ALA A 13 -0.40 50.61 15.10
C ALA A 13 0.68 50.07 14.12
N VAL A 14 1.82 50.73 14.01
CA VAL A 14 2.96 50.27 13.19
C VAL A 14 3.67 49.06 13.83
N SER A 15 3.72 48.97 15.15
CA SER A 15 4.33 47.82 15.86
C SER A 15 3.49 46.53 15.75
N PHE A 16 2.18 46.63 15.49
CA PHE A 16 1.31 45.46 15.35
C PHE A 16 1.28 44.88 13.91
N ALA A 17 1.72 45.66 12.92
CA ALA A 17 1.76 45.24 11.51
C ALA A 17 3.00 44.37 11.18
N PHE A 18 3.98 44.27 12.09
CA PHE A 18 5.22 43.51 11.85
C PHE A 18 5.20 42.06 12.35
N VAL A 19 4.09 41.59 12.91
CA VAL A 19 3.97 40.23 13.50
C VAL A 19 3.32 39.21 12.56
N LEU A 20 2.91 39.60 11.35
CA LEU A 20 2.25 38.72 10.37
C LEU A 20 3.11 38.30 9.18
N GLY A 21 4.41 38.45 9.30
CA GLY A 21 5.32 37.68 8.47
C GLY A 21 5.62 36.36 9.17
N ALA A 22 4.66 35.42 9.14
CA ALA A 22 4.99 34.04 9.43
C ALA A 22 6.00 33.59 8.36
N VAL A 23 7.30 33.72 8.69
CA VAL A 23 8.35 33.05 7.96
C VAL A 23 7.88 31.61 7.84
N ALA A 24 7.67 31.14 6.62
CA ALA A 24 7.49 29.73 6.38
C ALA A 24 8.64 29.04 7.07
N ALA A 25 8.38 28.44 8.23
CA ALA A 25 9.41 27.82 9.03
C ALA A 25 10.12 26.81 8.13
N ASP A 26 11.46 26.90 8.08
CA ASP A 26 12.29 25.93 7.38
C ASP A 26 11.87 24.53 7.83
N TYR A 27 11.07 23.84 7.04
CA TYR A 27 10.62 22.49 7.33
C TYR A 27 11.32 21.51 6.39
N PRO A 28 11.87 20.42 6.91
CA PRO A 28 12.04 20.04 8.34
C PRO A 28 13.29 20.65 8.99
N THR A 29 13.24 20.95 10.30
CA THR A 29 14.39 21.43 11.10
C THR A 29 14.96 20.39 12.04
N ARG A 30 14.33 19.21 12.11
CA ARG A 30 14.73 18.07 12.95
C ARG A 30 14.38 16.76 12.25
N PRO A 31 14.87 15.61 12.74
CA PRO A 31 14.56 14.31 12.14
C PRO A 31 13.06 14.05 12.01
N VAL A 32 12.66 13.45 10.89
CA VAL A 32 11.30 13.02 10.58
C VAL A 32 11.22 11.51 10.76
N THR A 33 10.17 11.01 11.41
CA THR A 33 9.94 9.58 11.62
C THR A 33 8.98 9.03 10.56
N ILE A 34 9.36 7.93 9.90
CA ILE A 34 8.48 7.15 9.05
C ILE A 34 8.09 5.88 9.82
N VAL A 35 6.85 5.82 10.29
CA VAL A 35 6.31 4.64 10.98
C VAL A 35 5.92 3.59 9.95
N VAL A 36 6.44 2.39 10.12
CA VAL A 36 6.16 1.21 9.29
C VAL A 36 5.47 0.15 10.12
N ALA A 37 4.29 -0.27 9.69
CA ALA A 37 3.39 -1.14 10.44
C ALA A 37 3.77 -2.64 10.42
N PHE A 38 4.91 -2.99 9.85
CA PHE A 38 5.36 -4.36 9.63
C PHE A 38 6.81 -4.56 10.11
N PRO A 39 7.22 -5.83 10.34
CA PRO A 39 8.59 -6.12 10.79
C PRO A 39 9.65 -5.61 9.82
N PRO A 40 10.87 -5.33 10.34
CA PRO A 40 12.02 -4.95 9.52
C PRO A 40 12.33 -6.01 8.44
N GLY A 41 12.83 -5.53 7.27
CA GLY A 41 13.22 -6.37 6.14
C GLY A 41 12.05 -6.79 5.23
N GLY A 42 10.80 -6.50 5.60
CA GLY A 42 9.64 -6.71 4.72
C GLY A 42 9.52 -5.63 3.64
N PRO A 43 8.66 -5.84 2.62
CA PRO A 43 8.50 -4.90 1.50
C PRO A 43 8.23 -3.45 1.93
N SER A 44 7.33 -3.25 2.88
CA SER A 44 7.01 -1.91 3.42
C SER A 44 8.21 -1.23 4.07
N ASP A 45 9.03 -1.98 4.82
CA ASP A 45 10.22 -1.46 5.50
C ASP A 45 11.30 -1.07 4.49
N VAL A 46 11.59 -1.96 3.55
CA VAL A 46 12.63 -1.71 2.52
C VAL A 46 12.25 -0.51 1.66
N LEU A 47 10.98 -0.42 1.23
CA LEU A 47 10.45 0.69 0.46
C LEU A 47 10.58 2.02 1.24
N ALA A 48 10.15 2.04 2.51
CA ALA A 48 10.25 3.22 3.36
C ALA A 48 11.70 3.69 3.54
N ARG A 49 12.66 2.77 3.69
CA ARG A 49 14.10 3.09 3.81
C ARG A 49 14.69 3.63 2.51
N ILE A 50 14.30 3.07 1.36
CA ILE A 50 14.77 3.56 0.05
C ILE A 50 14.31 5.00 -0.16
N VAL A 51 13.02 5.26 0.01
CA VAL A 51 12.45 6.60 -0.19
C VAL A 51 12.94 7.57 0.90
N GLY A 52 12.98 7.14 2.17
CA GLY A 52 13.44 7.95 3.31
C GLY A 52 14.86 8.47 3.14
N ARG A 53 15.80 7.63 2.69
CA ARG A 53 17.19 8.08 2.38
C ARG A 53 17.22 9.16 1.30
N LYS A 54 16.35 9.07 0.30
CA LYS A 54 16.30 10.10 -0.74
C LYS A 54 15.65 11.38 -0.25
N LEU A 55 14.63 11.28 0.62
CA LEU A 55 14.02 12.44 1.27
C LEU A 55 15.02 13.19 2.16
N GLU A 56 15.88 12.46 2.90
CA GLU A 56 16.99 13.05 3.66
C GLU A 56 17.92 13.88 2.77
N GLN A 57 18.29 13.36 1.59
CA GLN A 57 19.14 14.11 0.64
C GLN A 57 18.45 15.36 0.08
N ILE A 58 17.12 15.30 -0.12
CA ILE A 58 16.35 16.42 -0.69
C ILE A 58 16.05 17.49 0.36
N LEU A 59 15.70 17.09 1.58
CA LEU A 59 15.20 17.98 2.63
C LEU A 59 16.21 18.31 3.73
N GLY A 60 17.41 17.69 3.70
CA GLY A 60 18.51 18.01 4.58
C GLY A 60 18.37 17.55 6.04
N GLN A 61 17.34 16.76 6.35
CA GLN A 61 17.12 16.19 7.69
C GLN A 61 16.92 14.69 7.61
N PRO A 62 17.34 13.91 8.62
CA PRO A 62 17.17 12.46 8.63
C PRO A 62 15.71 12.03 8.58
N PHE A 63 15.41 11.00 7.77
CA PHE A 63 14.12 10.30 7.75
C PHE A 63 14.31 8.92 8.37
N ILE A 64 13.93 8.79 9.65
CA ILE A 64 14.17 7.59 10.46
C ILE A 64 13.00 6.63 10.34
N VAL A 65 13.27 5.39 9.91
CA VAL A 65 12.23 4.35 9.81
C VAL A 65 12.10 3.63 11.16
N GLU A 66 10.88 3.66 11.70
CA GLU A 66 10.49 3.00 12.94
C GLU A 66 9.45 1.91 12.65
N ASN A 67 9.77 0.65 12.97
CA ASN A 67 8.86 -0.47 12.77
C ASN A 67 7.97 -0.67 14.01
N ARG A 68 6.63 -0.65 13.80
CA ARG A 68 5.59 -0.84 14.83
C ARG A 68 4.60 -1.91 14.38
N PRO A 69 5.00 -3.19 14.37
CA PRO A 69 4.12 -4.28 13.92
C PRO A 69 3.02 -4.58 14.94
N GLY A 70 1.91 -5.11 14.43
CA GLY A 70 0.82 -5.65 15.25
C GLY A 70 -0.57 -5.32 14.71
N ALA A 71 -1.52 -6.20 14.97
CA ALA A 71 -2.93 -6.09 14.58
C ALA A 71 -3.13 -5.69 13.10
N GLY A 72 -2.40 -6.35 12.18
CA GLY A 72 -2.48 -6.04 10.73
C GLY A 72 -2.06 -4.61 10.36
N GLY A 73 -1.30 -3.94 11.24
CA GLY A 73 -0.86 -2.55 11.06
C GLY A 73 -1.68 -1.51 11.82
N ASN A 74 -2.77 -1.92 12.46
CA ASN A 74 -3.66 -0.99 13.16
C ASN A 74 -2.96 -0.26 14.31
N ILE A 75 -2.00 -0.91 15.02
CA ILE A 75 -1.23 -0.28 16.11
C ILE A 75 -0.43 0.93 15.58
N ALA A 76 0.26 0.77 14.47
CA ALA A 76 1.02 1.85 13.85
C ALA A 76 0.12 2.98 13.34
N ALA A 77 -0.99 2.63 12.70
CA ALA A 77 -1.96 3.60 12.19
C ALA A 77 -2.57 4.43 13.32
N GLU A 78 -3.00 3.79 14.41
CA GLU A 78 -3.54 4.48 15.59
C GLU A 78 -2.50 5.42 16.24
N GLN A 79 -1.24 4.98 16.34
CA GLN A 79 -0.15 5.83 16.84
C GLN A 79 0.01 7.08 15.98
N VAL A 80 0.04 6.94 14.64
CA VAL A 80 0.23 8.09 13.74
C VAL A 80 -1.01 8.98 13.70
N ALA A 81 -2.23 8.42 13.71
CA ALA A 81 -3.46 9.19 13.77
C ALA A 81 -3.54 10.13 14.98
N ARG A 82 -2.89 9.75 16.09
CA ARG A 82 -2.83 10.54 17.34
C ARG A 82 -1.56 11.38 17.48
N ALA A 83 -0.63 11.30 16.53
CA ALA A 83 0.60 12.08 16.56
C ALA A 83 0.32 13.57 16.31
N ALA A 84 1.26 14.43 16.71
CA ALA A 84 1.15 15.86 16.42
C ALA A 84 1.08 16.09 14.89
N PRO A 85 0.16 16.95 14.42
CA PRO A 85 0.00 17.24 13.00
C PRO A 85 1.02 18.29 12.53
N ASP A 86 2.29 18.04 12.80
CA ASP A 86 3.42 18.94 12.52
C ASP A 86 4.35 18.44 11.39
N GLY A 87 3.97 17.33 10.75
CA GLY A 87 4.71 16.72 9.63
C GLY A 87 5.92 15.89 10.03
N TYR A 88 6.26 15.76 11.32
CA TYR A 88 7.42 14.99 11.77
C TYR A 88 7.15 13.50 12.01
N THR A 89 5.90 13.08 11.83
CA THR A 89 5.50 11.66 11.90
C THR A 89 4.70 11.30 10.66
N LEU A 90 5.24 10.43 9.82
CA LEU A 90 4.60 9.88 8.63
C LEU A 90 4.23 8.43 8.89
N LEU A 91 3.14 7.97 8.28
CA LEU A 91 2.82 6.54 8.18
C LEU A 91 3.15 6.05 6.76
N ASN A 92 3.92 4.96 6.65
CA ASN A 92 3.91 4.17 5.43
C ASN A 92 2.65 3.30 5.40
N GLY A 93 1.58 3.87 4.87
CA GLY A 93 0.30 3.21 4.71
C GLY A 93 0.28 2.26 3.51
N ASN A 94 -0.60 1.29 3.56
CA ASN A 94 -0.87 0.36 2.47
C ASN A 94 -2.37 0.04 2.38
N ASN A 95 -2.75 -0.78 1.40
CA ASN A 95 -4.14 -1.20 1.21
C ASN A 95 -4.77 -1.87 2.45
N SER A 96 -4.02 -2.64 3.24
CA SER A 96 -4.56 -3.25 4.45
C SER A 96 -5.01 -2.18 5.45
N ILE A 97 -4.13 -1.24 5.77
CA ILE A 97 -4.35 -0.20 6.78
C ILE A 97 -5.38 0.84 6.31
N LEU A 98 -5.23 1.32 5.08
CA LEU A 98 -5.98 2.49 4.58
C LEU A 98 -7.26 2.12 3.83
N ALA A 99 -7.54 0.82 3.60
CA ALA A 99 -8.74 0.41 2.89
C ALA A 99 -9.42 -0.84 3.47
N THR A 100 -8.67 -1.90 3.80
CA THR A 100 -9.25 -3.21 4.12
C THR A 100 -9.63 -3.37 5.58
N ASN A 101 -8.78 -2.91 6.50
CA ASN A 101 -8.90 -3.21 7.93
C ASN A 101 -10.19 -2.68 8.56
N ALA A 102 -10.73 -1.58 8.04
CA ALA A 102 -12.01 -1.04 8.51
C ALA A 102 -13.19 -2.02 8.32
N ALA A 103 -13.10 -2.91 7.33
CA ALA A 103 -14.10 -3.95 7.10
C ALA A 103 -13.72 -5.30 7.73
N LEU A 104 -12.41 -5.56 7.89
CA LEU A 104 -11.87 -6.85 8.34
C LEU A 104 -11.88 -7.02 9.86
N TYR A 105 -11.60 -5.92 10.60
CA TYR A 105 -11.56 -5.92 12.07
C TYR A 105 -12.89 -5.46 12.66
N LYS A 106 -13.33 -6.10 13.74
CA LYS A 106 -14.53 -5.66 14.48
C LYS A 106 -14.43 -4.20 14.95
N LYS A 107 -13.22 -3.78 15.31
CA LYS A 107 -12.95 -2.42 15.79
C LYS A 107 -11.55 -1.99 15.42
N ILE A 108 -11.46 -0.82 14.82
CA ILE A 108 -10.22 -0.05 14.67
C ILE A 108 -10.41 1.30 15.38
N ASN A 109 -9.33 1.89 15.87
CA ASN A 109 -9.40 3.14 16.64
C ASN A 109 -8.93 4.36 15.81
N PHE A 110 -9.07 4.28 14.51
CA PHE A 110 -8.79 5.35 13.54
C PHE A 110 -9.75 5.24 12.36
N ASP A 111 -9.93 6.36 11.66
CA ASP A 111 -10.70 6.44 10.42
C ASP A 111 -9.72 6.71 9.26
N PRO A 112 -9.56 5.78 8.30
CA PRO A 112 -8.58 5.92 7.22
C PRO A 112 -8.81 7.13 6.31
N GLU A 113 -10.04 7.65 6.24
CA GLU A 113 -10.37 8.82 5.42
C GLU A 113 -10.27 10.15 6.18
N LYS A 114 -10.46 10.15 7.51
CA LYS A 114 -10.55 11.38 8.30
C LYS A 114 -9.31 11.69 9.12
N ASP A 115 -8.59 10.67 9.58
CA ASP A 115 -7.48 10.84 10.50
C ASP A 115 -6.12 11.03 9.80
N PHE A 116 -6.10 10.95 8.47
CA PHE A 116 -4.88 11.10 7.68
C PHE A 116 -5.05 12.07 6.50
N ILE A 117 -3.95 12.74 6.15
CA ILE A 117 -3.79 13.47 4.89
C ILE A 117 -2.83 12.66 4.02
N PRO A 118 -3.27 12.15 2.86
CA PRO A 118 -2.40 11.49 1.89
C PRO A 118 -1.35 12.45 1.33
N LEU A 119 -0.11 11.96 1.16
CA LEU A 119 0.99 12.71 0.55
C LEU A 119 1.22 12.29 -0.89
N SER A 120 1.46 11.00 -1.10
CA SER A 120 1.61 10.40 -2.42
C SER A 120 1.53 8.89 -2.34
N LEU A 121 0.90 8.27 -3.32
CA LEU A 121 1.02 6.86 -3.61
C LEU A 121 2.42 6.61 -4.20
N ILE A 122 3.25 5.87 -3.48
CA ILE A 122 4.62 5.57 -3.90
C ILE A 122 4.61 4.64 -5.10
N GLY A 123 3.82 3.58 -5.00
CA GLY A 123 3.70 2.61 -6.06
C GLY A 123 2.81 1.44 -5.70
N THR A 124 2.63 0.59 -6.69
CA THR A 124 1.78 -0.60 -6.66
C THR A 124 2.63 -1.84 -6.87
N GLN A 125 2.15 -2.96 -6.38
CA GLN A 125 2.78 -4.28 -6.55
C GLN A 125 1.73 -5.31 -6.95
N GLY A 126 1.91 -5.90 -8.10
CA GLY A 126 1.05 -6.98 -8.56
C GLY A 126 1.45 -8.34 -7.98
N SER A 127 0.46 -9.21 -7.93
CA SER A 127 0.67 -10.65 -7.74
C SER A 127 0.53 -11.38 -9.05
N ILE A 128 1.11 -12.58 -9.10
CA ILE A 128 0.95 -13.51 -10.21
C ILE A 128 0.09 -14.66 -9.69
N LEU A 129 -1.00 -14.97 -10.38
CA LEU A 129 -1.71 -16.22 -10.17
C LEU A 129 -0.86 -17.35 -10.73
N VAL A 130 -0.36 -18.19 -9.84
CA VAL A 130 0.41 -19.37 -10.18
C VAL A 130 -0.33 -20.64 -9.75
N VAL A 131 -0.15 -21.70 -10.52
CA VAL A 131 -0.72 -23.02 -10.22
C VAL A 131 0.39 -24.08 -10.12
N ASN A 132 0.13 -25.15 -9.36
CA ASN A 132 0.99 -26.33 -9.38
C ASN A 132 0.96 -26.95 -10.79
N PRO A 133 2.11 -27.34 -11.39
CA PRO A 133 2.17 -27.90 -12.74
C PRO A 133 1.35 -29.18 -12.95
N LYS A 134 1.02 -29.91 -11.87
CA LYS A 134 0.16 -31.11 -11.93
C LYS A 134 -1.33 -30.77 -12.10
N VAL A 135 -1.74 -29.52 -11.88
CA VAL A 135 -3.10 -29.07 -12.19
C VAL A 135 -3.24 -29.02 -13.72
N PRO A 136 -4.27 -29.71 -14.30
CA PRO A 136 -4.37 -29.87 -15.75
C PRO A 136 -4.97 -28.63 -16.42
N VAL A 137 -4.30 -27.47 -16.24
CA VAL A 137 -4.71 -26.19 -16.84
C VAL A 137 -3.50 -25.41 -17.33
N ASN A 138 -3.64 -24.74 -18.48
CA ASN A 138 -2.60 -23.90 -19.08
C ASN A 138 -3.02 -22.43 -19.25
N SER A 139 -4.27 -22.11 -18.89
CA SER A 139 -4.83 -20.77 -19.01
C SER A 139 -5.77 -20.45 -17.85
N LEU A 140 -6.05 -19.15 -17.65
CA LEU A 140 -7.04 -18.68 -16.69
C LEU A 140 -8.44 -19.25 -17.00
N ALA A 141 -8.81 -19.31 -18.29
CA ALA A 141 -10.11 -19.84 -18.72
C ALA A 141 -10.27 -21.32 -18.37
N GLU A 142 -9.23 -22.13 -18.58
CA GLU A 142 -9.21 -23.55 -18.18
C GLU A 142 -9.31 -23.72 -16.66
N LEU A 143 -8.59 -22.86 -15.87
CA LEU A 143 -8.68 -22.88 -14.42
C LEU A 143 -10.11 -22.56 -13.94
N ILE A 144 -10.73 -21.53 -14.51
CA ILE A 144 -12.11 -21.16 -14.18
C ILE A 144 -13.07 -22.30 -14.53
N THR A 145 -12.90 -22.93 -15.69
CA THR A 145 -13.72 -24.08 -16.12
C THR A 145 -13.55 -25.26 -15.16
N LEU A 146 -12.31 -25.58 -14.78
CA LEU A 146 -12.01 -26.65 -13.84
C LEU A 146 -12.64 -26.36 -12.45
N ALA A 147 -12.55 -25.12 -11.97
CA ALA A 147 -13.13 -24.73 -10.70
C ALA A 147 -14.67 -24.81 -10.71
N LYS A 148 -15.32 -24.39 -11.79
CA LYS A 148 -16.77 -24.50 -11.97
C LYS A 148 -17.25 -25.96 -12.03
N ALA A 149 -16.46 -26.84 -12.62
CA ALA A 149 -16.77 -28.28 -12.69
C ALA A 149 -16.53 -28.99 -11.34
N ASN A 150 -15.78 -28.40 -10.44
CA ASN A 150 -15.37 -29.01 -9.15
C ASN A 150 -15.55 -28.03 -7.98
N PRO A 151 -16.78 -27.57 -7.67
CA PRO A 151 -17.01 -26.58 -6.62
C PRO A 151 -16.51 -27.09 -5.26
N GLY A 152 -15.78 -26.24 -4.53
CA GLY A 152 -15.20 -26.53 -3.22
C GLY A 152 -14.05 -27.56 -3.19
N LYS A 153 -13.51 -27.97 -4.36
CA LYS A 153 -12.42 -28.98 -4.44
C LYS A 153 -11.05 -28.41 -4.69
N LEU A 154 -10.95 -27.20 -5.25
CA LEU A 154 -9.66 -26.55 -5.50
C LEU A 154 -9.32 -25.62 -4.33
N ASN A 155 -8.08 -25.71 -3.88
CA ASN A 155 -7.57 -24.91 -2.77
C ASN A 155 -6.63 -23.82 -3.28
N PHE A 156 -6.73 -22.62 -2.70
CA PHE A 156 -5.74 -21.57 -2.90
C PHE A 156 -5.01 -21.25 -1.60
N ALA A 157 -3.67 -21.15 -1.71
CA ALA A 157 -2.81 -20.83 -0.58
C ALA A 157 -2.68 -19.32 -0.37
N SER A 158 -2.55 -18.89 0.89
CA SER A 158 -2.14 -17.53 1.23
C SER A 158 -1.20 -17.47 2.42
N SER A 159 -0.58 -16.30 2.63
CA SER A 159 0.27 -16.04 3.80
C SER A 159 -0.50 -15.78 5.10
N GLY A 160 -1.82 -15.96 5.10
CA GLY A 160 -2.70 -15.77 6.26
C GLY A 160 -3.99 -15.04 5.91
N TYR A 161 -4.92 -15.04 6.84
CA TYR A 161 -6.18 -14.31 6.70
C TYR A 161 -5.93 -12.79 6.58
N GLY A 162 -6.66 -12.12 5.69
CA GLY A 162 -6.51 -10.69 5.42
C GLY A 162 -5.25 -10.30 4.64
N ALA A 163 -4.35 -11.24 4.37
CA ALA A 163 -3.19 -10.98 3.51
C ALA A 163 -3.61 -10.74 2.05
N ALA A 164 -2.77 -10.03 1.29
CA ALA A 164 -3.05 -9.69 -0.11
C ALA A 164 -3.40 -10.93 -0.97
N ALA A 165 -2.68 -12.03 -0.79
CA ALA A 165 -2.95 -13.28 -1.49
C ALA A 165 -4.33 -13.89 -1.16
N HIS A 166 -4.79 -13.76 0.11
CA HIS A 166 -6.13 -14.15 0.52
C HIS A 166 -7.19 -13.30 -0.18
N LEU A 167 -7.07 -11.98 -0.07
CA LEU A 167 -8.03 -11.05 -0.64
C LEU A 167 -8.09 -11.12 -2.17
N ALA A 168 -6.95 -11.34 -2.85
CA ALA A 168 -6.91 -11.58 -4.28
C ALA A 168 -7.66 -12.88 -4.67
N GLY A 169 -7.53 -13.94 -3.86
CA GLY A 169 -8.27 -15.18 -4.05
C GLY A 169 -9.77 -14.99 -3.86
N GLU A 170 -10.20 -14.25 -2.84
CA GLU A 170 -11.61 -13.96 -2.60
C GLU A 170 -12.22 -13.05 -3.68
N LEU A 171 -11.47 -12.05 -4.17
CA LEU A 171 -11.88 -11.27 -5.32
C LEU A 171 -12.03 -12.16 -6.57
N PHE A 172 -11.09 -13.08 -6.79
CA PHE A 172 -11.15 -14.03 -7.90
C PHE A 172 -12.39 -14.96 -7.80
N LYS A 173 -12.71 -15.46 -6.60
CA LYS A 173 -13.94 -16.23 -6.38
C LYS A 173 -15.18 -15.46 -6.82
N THR A 174 -15.25 -14.18 -6.39
CA THR A 174 -16.41 -13.31 -6.66
C THR A 174 -16.52 -12.99 -8.16
N GLU A 175 -15.44 -12.52 -8.78
CA GLU A 175 -15.46 -12.07 -10.18
C GLU A 175 -15.61 -13.22 -11.18
N ALA A 176 -14.96 -14.35 -10.92
CA ALA A 176 -15.06 -15.54 -11.77
C ALA A 176 -16.30 -16.41 -11.47
N LYS A 177 -17.02 -16.12 -10.37
CA LYS A 177 -18.17 -16.89 -9.87
C LYS A 177 -17.82 -18.37 -9.71
N ILE A 178 -16.75 -18.64 -8.97
CA ILE A 178 -16.22 -19.99 -8.68
C ILE A 178 -16.20 -20.24 -7.19
N ASP A 179 -16.28 -21.51 -6.80
CA ASP A 179 -16.11 -21.95 -5.43
C ASP A 179 -14.77 -22.65 -5.27
N ILE A 180 -13.80 -21.96 -4.62
CA ILE A 180 -12.48 -22.46 -4.25
C ILE A 180 -12.23 -22.21 -2.77
N VAL A 181 -11.46 -23.06 -2.12
CA VAL A 181 -11.25 -23.04 -0.66
C VAL A 181 -9.95 -22.33 -0.31
N HIS A 182 -10.02 -21.41 0.64
CA HIS A 182 -8.84 -20.72 1.19
C HIS A 182 -8.10 -21.59 2.20
N VAL A 183 -6.77 -21.71 2.02
CA VAL A 183 -5.86 -22.36 2.98
C VAL A 183 -4.83 -21.35 3.47
N ALA A 184 -4.95 -20.93 4.73
CA ALA A 184 -4.08 -19.94 5.35
C ALA A 184 -2.82 -20.60 5.94
N TYR A 185 -1.65 -20.05 5.58
CA TYR A 185 -0.35 -20.44 6.13
C TYR A 185 0.25 -19.30 6.98
N LYS A 186 1.28 -19.63 7.76
CA LYS A 186 2.01 -18.65 8.60
C LYS A 186 3.12 -17.95 7.77
N GLY A 187 2.74 -17.31 6.64
CA GLY A 187 3.64 -16.60 5.76
C GLY A 187 3.66 -17.13 4.32
N ALA A 188 4.28 -16.35 3.43
CA ALA A 188 4.31 -16.65 1.98
C ALA A 188 5.20 -17.85 1.65
N ALA A 189 6.34 -18.01 2.34
CA ALA A 189 7.27 -19.11 2.06
C ALA A 189 6.65 -20.51 2.31
N PRO A 190 6.03 -20.81 3.48
CA PRO A 190 5.35 -22.08 3.66
C PRO A 190 4.16 -22.27 2.69
N ALA A 191 3.40 -21.22 2.40
CA ALA A 191 2.30 -21.31 1.42
C ALA A 191 2.79 -21.73 0.03
N LEU A 192 3.91 -21.17 -0.42
CA LEU A 192 4.52 -21.50 -1.71
C LEU A 192 5.10 -22.92 -1.74
N GLN A 193 5.70 -23.39 -0.64
CA GLN A 193 6.19 -24.77 -0.54
C GLN A 193 5.04 -25.79 -0.65
N GLU A 194 3.91 -25.52 -0.01
CA GLU A 194 2.72 -26.39 -0.08
C GLU A 194 2.09 -26.38 -1.49
N LEU A 195 2.11 -25.23 -2.18
CA LEU A 195 1.73 -25.15 -3.59
C LEU A 195 2.66 -26.02 -4.45
N ILE A 196 3.99 -25.90 -4.31
CA ILE A 196 4.96 -26.69 -5.04
C ILE A 196 4.80 -28.19 -4.73
N GLY A 197 4.53 -28.53 -3.48
CA GLY A 197 4.25 -29.90 -3.04
C GLY A 197 2.93 -30.47 -3.58
N GLY A 198 2.01 -29.61 -4.08
CA GLY A 198 0.71 -29.99 -4.63
C GLY A 198 -0.41 -30.14 -3.59
N GLN A 199 -0.19 -29.72 -2.34
CA GLN A 199 -1.22 -29.72 -1.30
C GLN A 199 -2.30 -28.65 -1.57
N THR A 200 -1.91 -27.56 -2.24
CA THR A 200 -2.84 -26.56 -2.79
C THR A 200 -2.66 -26.45 -4.31
N GLN A 201 -3.68 -26.00 -5.01
CA GLN A 201 -3.70 -25.99 -6.47
C GLN A 201 -3.20 -24.66 -7.04
N MET A 202 -3.41 -23.55 -6.31
CA MET A 202 -3.08 -22.21 -6.80
C MET A 202 -2.68 -21.26 -5.67
N MET A 203 -2.04 -20.16 -6.03
CA MET A 203 -1.67 -19.07 -5.12
C MET A 203 -1.56 -17.76 -5.89
N PHE A 204 -1.94 -16.64 -5.27
CA PHE A 204 -1.62 -15.29 -5.70
C PHE A 204 -0.31 -14.86 -5.03
N ALA A 205 0.80 -14.99 -5.71
CA ALA A 205 2.11 -14.75 -5.14
C ALA A 205 2.74 -13.48 -5.69
N THR A 206 3.50 -12.74 -4.85
CA THR A 206 4.24 -11.58 -5.34
C THR A 206 5.25 -11.97 -6.40
N ALA A 207 5.47 -11.13 -7.42
CA ALA A 207 6.39 -11.40 -8.51
C ALA A 207 7.79 -11.79 -7.99
N ALA A 208 8.31 -11.06 -6.99
CA ALA A 208 9.62 -11.32 -6.40
C ALA A 208 9.72 -12.71 -5.74
N SER A 209 8.63 -13.23 -5.15
CA SER A 209 8.66 -14.53 -4.45
C SER A 209 8.62 -15.72 -5.40
N VAL A 210 8.14 -15.56 -6.63
CA VAL A 210 7.91 -16.69 -7.56
C VAL A 210 8.79 -16.69 -8.80
N VAL A 211 9.55 -15.61 -9.08
CA VAL A 211 10.37 -15.52 -10.30
C VAL A 211 11.30 -16.72 -10.50
N GLY A 212 12.01 -17.14 -9.46
CA GLY A 212 12.89 -18.31 -9.53
C GLY A 212 12.12 -19.63 -9.74
N HIS A 213 10.96 -19.76 -9.11
CA HIS A 213 10.13 -20.96 -9.22
C HIS A 213 9.43 -21.09 -10.58
N ILE A 214 9.03 -19.95 -11.18
CA ILE A 214 8.50 -19.93 -12.56
C ILE A 214 9.59 -20.33 -13.55
N LYS A 215 10.80 -19.73 -13.43
CA LYS A 215 11.93 -20.09 -14.29
C LYS A 215 12.38 -21.54 -14.15
N GLY A 216 12.26 -22.10 -12.95
CA GLY A 216 12.56 -23.50 -12.64
C GLY A 216 11.43 -24.47 -13.00
N GLY A 217 10.28 -24.01 -13.51
CA GLY A 217 9.13 -24.85 -13.85
C GLY A 217 8.42 -25.48 -12.64
N LEU A 218 8.70 -25.01 -11.42
CA LEU A 218 8.11 -25.52 -10.18
C LEU A 218 6.67 -25.04 -9.98
N VAL A 219 6.30 -23.92 -10.59
CA VAL A 219 4.94 -23.38 -10.67
C VAL A 219 4.68 -22.85 -12.07
N ARG A 220 3.42 -22.87 -12.51
CA ARG A 220 2.98 -22.32 -13.80
C ARG A 220 2.26 -21.00 -13.59
N PRO A 221 2.73 -19.87 -14.17
CA PRO A 221 2.01 -18.61 -14.12
C PRO A 221 0.84 -18.63 -15.11
N LEU A 222 -0.29 -18.02 -14.73
CA LEU A 222 -1.48 -17.91 -15.59
C LEU A 222 -1.83 -16.46 -15.92
N ALA A 223 -1.76 -15.56 -14.94
CA ALA A 223 -2.13 -14.16 -15.10
C ALA A 223 -1.50 -13.29 -14.02
N VAL A 224 -1.39 -11.98 -14.28
CA VAL A 224 -1.05 -10.98 -13.26
C VAL A 224 -2.31 -10.27 -12.76
N THR A 225 -2.30 -9.81 -11.51
CA THR A 225 -3.46 -9.20 -10.84
C THR A 225 -3.57 -7.69 -11.01
N THR A 226 -2.67 -7.09 -11.78
CA THR A 226 -2.63 -5.67 -12.12
C THR A 226 -3.41 -5.38 -13.39
N LEU A 227 -3.88 -4.14 -13.58
CA LEU A 227 -4.53 -3.69 -14.82
C LEU A 227 -3.57 -3.60 -16.01
N THR A 228 -2.27 -3.51 -15.75
CA THR A 228 -1.20 -3.53 -16.76
C THR A 228 -0.27 -4.69 -16.47
N ARG A 229 0.40 -5.22 -17.50
CA ARG A 229 1.38 -6.29 -17.33
C ARG A 229 2.55 -5.83 -16.47
N ILE A 230 3.08 -6.72 -15.64
CA ILE A 230 4.25 -6.44 -14.78
C ILE A 230 5.50 -6.41 -15.68
N ALA A 231 6.31 -5.35 -15.57
CA ALA A 231 7.50 -5.18 -16.40
C ALA A 231 8.50 -6.35 -16.34
N ALA A 232 8.62 -7.00 -15.18
CA ALA A 232 9.47 -8.18 -15.01
C ALA A 232 8.92 -9.44 -15.69
N PHE A 233 7.65 -9.44 -16.11
CA PHE A 233 6.95 -10.57 -16.75
C PHE A 233 6.04 -10.09 -17.89
N PRO A 234 6.61 -9.50 -18.96
CA PRO A 234 5.83 -8.89 -20.03
C PRO A 234 4.96 -9.89 -20.82
N ASP A 235 5.34 -11.18 -20.77
CA ASP A 235 4.61 -12.24 -21.47
C ASP A 235 3.42 -12.79 -20.69
N ILE A 236 3.28 -12.48 -19.39
CA ILE A 236 2.15 -12.91 -18.57
C ILE A 236 1.02 -11.89 -18.71
N PRO A 237 -0.15 -12.28 -19.27
CA PRO A 237 -1.27 -11.37 -19.46
C PRO A 237 -1.91 -10.98 -18.11
N THR A 238 -2.67 -9.88 -18.11
CA THR A 238 -3.47 -9.49 -16.94
C THR A 238 -4.77 -10.29 -16.87
N MET A 239 -5.35 -10.39 -15.68
CA MET A 239 -6.68 -10.99 -15.53
C MET A 239 -7.74 -10.21 -16.33
N ASP A 240 -7.60 -8.87 -16.43
CA ASP A 240 -8.47 -8.02 -17.26
C ASP A 240 -8.36 -8.35 -18.75
N GLU A 241 -7.15 -8.52 -19.29
CA GLU A 241 -6.93 -8.97 -20.68
C GLU A 241 -7.59 -10.33 -20.96
N LEU A 242 -7.61 -11.22 -19.96
CA LEU A 242 -8.17 -12.57 -20.04
C LEU A 242 -9.67 -12.64 -19.74
N GLY A 243 -10.35 -11.50 -19.64
CA GLY A 243 -11.82 -11.43 -19.59
C GLY A 243 -12.41 -11.14 -18.22
N LEU A 244 -11.65 -11.08 -17.14
CA LEU A 244 -12.11 -10.58 -15.84
C LEU A 244 -11.96 -9.06 -15.80
N LYS A 245 -12.90 -8.36 -16.46
CA LYS A 245 -12.82 -6.91 -16.68
C LYS A 245 -12.79 -6.11 -15.38
N GLY A 246 -11.78 -5.22 -15.27
CA GLY A 246 -11.57 -4.40 -14.09
C GLY A 246 -10.95 -5.15 -12.90
N PHE A 247 -10.55 -6.41 -13.07
CA PHE A 247 -9.89 -7.16 -12.00
C PHE A 247 -8.58 -6.50 -11.64
N ASP A 248 -8.52 -5.99 -10.43
CA ASP A 248 -7.33 -5.38 -9.85
C ASP A 248 -7.20 -5.78 -8.37
N ALA A 249 -6.26 -6.68 -8.08
CA ALA A 249 -5.89 -7.09 -6.73
C ALA A 249 -4.44 -6.69 -6.43
N THR A 250 -4.17 -5.42 -6.65
CA THR A 250 -2.86 -4.82 -6.46
C THR A 250 -2.64 -4.46 -5.00
N THR A 251 -1.48 -4.77 -4.46
CA THR A 251 -1.00 -4.15 -3.21
C THR A 251 -0.37 -2.81 -3.53
N TRP A 252 -0.49 -1.87 -2.61
CA TRP A 252 0.06 -0.53 -2.80
C TRP A 252 0.60 0.05 -1.51
N HIS A 253 1.54 0.98 -1.64
CA HIS A 253 2.16 1.71 -0.54
C HIS A 253 2.15 3.21 -0.83
N GLY A 254 1.86 4.00 0.19
CA GLY A 254 1.94 5.45 0.10
C GLY A 254 2.20 6.07 1.46
N PHE A 255 2.69 7.29 1.46
CA PHE A 255 2.89 8.02 2.70
C PHE A 255 1.70 8.90 3.02
N VAL A 256 1.32 8.91 4.31
CA VAL A 256 0.29 9.79 4.86
C VAL A 256 0.81 10.45 6.14
N VAL A 257 0.23 11.59 6.50
CA VAL A 257 0.48 12.32 7.77
C VAL A 257 -0.82 12.44 8.56
N PRO A 258 -0.77 12.78 9.87
CA PRO A 258 -1.96 13.04 10.67
C PRO A 258 -2.85 14.12 10.06
N ALA A 259 -4.16 13.99 10.23
CA ALA A 259 -5.11 15.04 9.91
C ALA A 259 -4.78 16.35 10.65
N GLY A 260 -4.98 17.49 9.98
CA GLY A 260 -4.64 18.80 10.54
C GLY A 260 -3.19 19.25 10.28
N THR A 261 -2.35 18.42 9.62
CA THR A 261 -1.00 18.85 9.19
C THR A 261 -1.12 20.06 8.23
N PRO A 262 -0.36 21.16 8.49
CA PRO A 262 -0.41 22.37 7.67
C PRO A 262 -0.15 22.09 6.18
N LYS A 263 -0.89 22.80 5.34
CA LYS A 263 -0.84 22.58 3.87
C LYS A 263 0.58 22.77 3.31
N GLU A 264 1.32 23.72 3.80
CA GLU A 264 2.70 24.02 3.33
C GLU A 264 3.64 22.83 3.60
N ILE A 265 3.44 22.13 4.72
CA ILE A 265 4.21 20.92 5.09
C ILE A 265 3.78 19.76 4.18
N VAL A 266 2.47 19.58 3.97
CA VAL A 266 1.93 18.55 3.05
C VAL A 266 2.50 18.76 1.66
N ASP A 267 2.47 19.99 1.14
CA ASP A 267 2.99 20.32 -0.19
C ASP A 267 4.51 20.08 -0.30
N THR A 268 5.26 20.41 0.77
CA THR A 268 6.71 20.20 0.81
C THR A 268 7.05 18.72 0.80
N LEU A 269 6.41 17.92 1.65
CA LEU A 269 6.62 16.48 1.72
C LEU A 269 6.20 15.78 0.41
N SER A 270 5.01 16.12 -0.12
CA SER A 270 4.52 15.52 -1.36
C SER A 270 5.46 15.80 -2.53
N ARG A 271 5.91 17.04 -2.73
CA ARG A 271 6.89 17.39 -3.77
C ARG A 271 8.21 16.65 -3.60
N ALA A 272 8.70 16.54 -2.37
CA ALA A 272 9.94 15.81 -2.07
C ALA A 272 9.80 14.32 -2.39
N ILE A 273 8.66 13.69 -2.02
CA ILE A 273 8.37 12.28 -2.35
C ILE A 273 8.33 12.07 -3.85
N VAL A 274 7.56 12.88 -4.59
CA VAL A 274 7.47 12.78 -6.06
C VAL A 274 8.85 12.99 -6.71
N THR A 275 9.66 13.89 -6.18
CA THR A 275 11.04 14.10 -6.66
C THR A 275 11.92 12.88 -6.37
N ALA A 276 11.82 12.31 -5.17
CA ALA A 276 12.54 11.08 -4.80
C ALA A 276 12.20 9.91 -5.73
N LEU A 277 10.94 9.76 -6.09
CA LEU A 277 10.46 8.69 -6.97
C LEU A 277 10.89 8.86 -8.45
N LYS A 278 11.36 10.05 -8.86
CA LYS A 278 11.95 10.30 -10.19
C LYS A 278 13.44 9.96 -10.24
N ASP A 279 14.10 9.81 -9.09
CA ASP A 279 15.52 9.49 -9.04
C ASP A 279 15.82 8.11 -9.66
N PRO A 280 16.80 7.99 -10.58
CA PRO A 280 17.09 6.72 -11.26
C PRO A 280 17.48 5.58 -10.31
N ALA A 281 18.21 5.86 -9.22
CA ALA A 281 18.62 4.85 -8.26
C ALA A 281 17.43 4.36 -7.41
N VAL A 282 16.53 5.28 -7.01
CA VAL A 282 15.28 4.94 -6.33
C VAL A 282 14.40 4.10 -7.25
N ARG A 283 14.21 4.52 -8.50
CA ARG A 283 13.43 3.77 -9.51
C ARG A 283 13.96 2.37 -9.72
N LYS A 284 15.29 2.24 -9.86
CA LYS A 284 15.92 0.93 -10.00
C LYS A 284 15.66 0.06 -8.77
N SER A 285 15.91 0.59 -7.58
CA SER A 285 15.77 -0.18 -6.33
C SER A 285 14.32 -0.61 -6.07
N LEU A 286 13.33 0.25 -6.34
CA LEU A 286 11.92 -0.10 -6.22
C LEU A 286 11.46 -1.08 -7.32
N GLY A 287 11.95 -0.90 -8.55
CA GLY A 287 11.69 -1.83 -9.66
C GLY A 287 12.26 -3.24 -9.40
N ASP A 288 13.46 -3.34 -8.81
CA ASP A 288 14.05 -4.62 -8.40
C ASP A 288 13.19 -5.36 -7.34
N LEU A 289 12.36 -4.61 -6.58
CA LEU A 289 11.36 -5.14 -5.64
C LEU A 289 10.01 -5.45 -6.31
N GLY A 290 9.88 -5.22 -7.61
CA GLY A 290 8.62 -5.40 -8.34
C GLY A 290 7.58 -4.33 -8.05
N VAL A 291 8.01 -3.12 -7.67
CA VAL A 291 7.13 -1.96 -7.46
C VAL A 291 6.99 -1.18 -8.75
N ASP A 292 5.78 -1.05 -9.24
CA ASP A 292 5.41 -0.12 -10.30
C ASP A 292 5.18 1.27 -9.69
N ILE A 293 6.11 2.20 -9.97
CA ILE A 293 6.13 3.51 -9.33
C ILE A 293 5.02 4.40 -9.89
N VAL A 294 4.27 5.05 -8.99
CA VAL A 294 3.18 5.97 -9.32
C VAL A 294 3.60 7.43 -9.09
N GLY A 295 3.78 7.88 -7.86
CA GLY A 295 4.22 9.23 -7.52
C GLY A 295 3.18 10.29 -7.87
N ASN A 296 1.94 10.12 -7.46
CA ASN A 296 0.82 11.02 -7.69
C ASN A 296 0.71 12.15 -6.65
N SER A 297 -0.21 13.09 -6.88
CA SER A 297 -0.52 14.18 -5.95
C SER A 297 -1.31 13.70 -4.72
N PRO A 298 -1.36 14.52 -3.64
CA PRO A 298 -2.20 14.25 -2.48
C PRO A 298 -3.67 14.02 -2.82
N ALA A 299 -4.24 14.82 -3.72
CA ALA A 299 -5.63 14.71 -4.13
C ALA A 299 -5.92 13.42 -4.90
N GLU A 300 -5.03 13.02 -5.81
CA GLU A 300 -5.13 11.76 -6.56
C GLU A 300 -4.99 10.56 -5.62
N PHE A 301 -4.08 10.62 -4.63
CA PHE A 301 -3.93 9.54 -3.68
C PHE A 301 -5.14 9.44 -2.72
N ALA A 302 -5.71 10.58 -2.29
CA ALA A 302 -6.96 10.58 -1.53
C ALA A 302 -8.12 9.95 -2.32
N ALA A 303 -8.26 10.32 -3.60
CA ALA A 303 -9.28 9.72 -4.48
C ALA A 303 -9.06 8.21 -4.66
N TYR A 304 -7.81 7.78 -4.77
CA TYR A 304 -7.45 6.36 -4.87
C TYR A 304 -7.86 5.58 -3.60
N ILE A 305 -7.50 6.07 -2.40
CA ILE A 305 -7.91 5.45 -1.12
C ILE A 305 -9.45 5.36 -1.04
N LYS A 306 -10.13 6.45 -1.37
CA LYS A 306 -11.60 6.51 -1.35
C LYS A 306 -12.26 5.49 -2.29
N ALA A 307 -11.65 5.17 -3.42
CA ALA A 307 -12.13 4.14 -4.34
C ALA A 307 -11.81 2.71 -3.83
N GLU A 308 -10.67 2.52 -3.17
CA GLU A 308 -10.24 1.22 -2.66
C GLU A 308 -11.09 0.74 -1.47
N ILE A 309 -11.53 1.64 -0.58
CA ILE A 309 -12.32 1.27 0.62
C ILE A 309 -13.59 0.48 0.27
N PRO A 310 -14.51 0.95 -0.58
CA PRO A 310 -15.72 0.18 -0.91
C PRO A 310 -15.43 -1.11 -1.65
N LYS A 311 -14.42 -1.13 -2.53
CA LYS A 311 -13.96 -2.32 -3.25
C LYS A 311 -13.57 -3.42 -2.26
N TRP A 312 -12.64 -3.14 -1.37
CA TRP A 312 -12.16 -4.13 -0.40
C TRP A 312 -13.20 -4.46 0.67
N THR A 313 -14.06 -3.51 1.04
CA THR A 313 -15.20 -3.77 1.92
C THR A 313 -16.14 -4.82 1.32
N ALA A 314 -16.43 -4.74 0.02
CA ALA A 314 -17.27 -5.72 -0.68
C ALA A 314 -16.60 -7.11 -0.69
N VAL A 315 -15.28 -7.18 -0.98
CA VAL A 315 -14.51 -8.43 -0.98
C VAL A 315 -14.49 -9.07 0.41
N VAL A 316 -14.20 -8.30 1.46
CA VAL A 316 -14.18 -8.80 2.85
C VAL A 316 -15.55 -9.33 3.26
N LYS A 317 -16.62 -8.61 2.95
CA LYS A 317 -18.00 -9.08 3.24
C LYS A 317 -18.36 -10.37 2.49
N ALA A 318 -17.99 -10.46 1.21
CA ALA A 318 -18.27 -11.64 0.39
C ALA A 318 -17.49 -12.88 0.85
N SER A 319 -16.26 -12.69 1.34
CA SER A 319 -15.40 -13.77 1.84
C SER A 319 -15.80 -14.28 3.23
N GLY A 320 -16.61 -13.52 3.98
CA GLY A 320 -16.86 -13.79 5.40
C GLY A 320 -15.61 -13.65 6.29
N ALA A 321 -14.51 -13.10 5.76
CA ALA A 321 -13.29 -12.89 6.51
C ALA A 321 -13.51 -11.87 7.62
N HIS A 322 -13.07 -12.19 8.83
CA HIS A 322 -13.05 -11.26 9.97
C HIS A 322 -11.87 -11.58 10.88
N VAL A 323 -11.42 -10.59 11.60
CA VAL A 323 -10.40 -10.69 12.64
C VAL A 323 -11.00 -10.10 13.93
N ASP A 324 -11.02 -10.94 14.98
CA ASP A 324 -11.54 -10.57 16.30
C ASP A 324 -10.53 -9.77 17.13
#